data_174c898887096e12d3f0f4926f21cd53
#
_entry.id   174c898887096e12d3f0f4926f21cd53
#
_cell.length_a   1.000
_cell.length_b   1.000
_cell.length_c   1.000
_cell.angle_alpha   90.00
_cell.angle_beta   90.00
_cell.angle_gamma   90.00
#
_symmetry.space_group_name_H-M   'P 1'
#
loop_
_entity.id
_entity.type
_entity.pdbx_description
1 polymer ?
#
loop_
_entity_poly.entity_id
_entity_poly.type
_entity_poly.pdbx_seq_one_letter_code
_entity_poly.pdbx_strand_id
1 'polypeptide(L)' 'MTFIIHFKDGHRETYSNHYDEDNEHERDAAWDDAYMTFPNADYIEEF' A
#
# COMPACT_ATOMS: atom_id res chain seq x y z
N MET A 1 8.43 0.26 2.44
CA MET A 1 7.84 -0.16 1.14
C MET A 1 7.04 0.98 0.53
N THR A 2 6.93 1.00 -0.77
CA THR A 2 6.18 2.02 -1.51
C THR A 2 5.06 1.36 -2.30
N PHE A 3 3.89 1.99 -2.28
CA PHE A 3 2.68 1.49 -2.93
C PHE A 3 2.06 2.56 -3.81
N ILE A 4 1.37 2.10 -4.84
CA ILE A 4 0.49 2.94 -5.66
C ILE A 4 -0.95 2.59 -5.27
N ILE A 5 -1.69 3.58 -4.80
CA ILE A 5 -3.07 3.42 -4.36
C ILE A 5 -3.97 3.85 -5.51
N HIS A 6 -4.78 2.94 -6.03
CA HIS A 6 -5.71 3.23 -7.13
C HIS A 6 -7.12 3.39 -6.60
N PHE A 7 -7.80 4.44 -7.04
CA PHE A 7 -9.18 4.73 -6.64
C PHE A 7 -10.13 4.55 -7.81
N LYS A 8 -11.39 4.31 -7.50
CA LYS A 8 -12.43 4.03 -8.53
C LYS A 8 -12.70 5.18 -9.48
N ASP A 9 -12.40 6.41 -9.05
CA ASP A 9 -12.56 7.60 -9.89
C ASP A 9 -11.41 7.79 -10.89
N GLY A 10 -10.41 6.90 -10.84
CA GLY A 10 -9.26 6.92 -11.74
C GLY A 10 -8.04 7.65 -11.21
N HIS A 11 -8.12 8.31 -10.08
CA HIS A 11 -6.91 8.95 -9.54
C HIS A 11 -6.04 7.96 -8.76
N ARG A 12 -4.79 8.32 -8.55
CA ARG A 12 -3.78 7.50 -7.89
C ARG A 12 -3.03 8.34 -6.87
N GLU A 13 -2.59 7.70 -5.80
CA GLU A 13 -1.71 8.30 -4.82
C GLU A 13 -0.54 7.36 -4.53
N THR A 14 0.63 7.93 -4.25
CA THR A 14 1.79 7.16 -3.82
C THR A 14 1.84 7.18 -2.29
N TYR A 15 2.04 6.01 -1.70
CA TYR A 15 2.14 5.86 -0.26
C TYR A 15 3.38 5.06 0.09
N SER A 16 4.16 5.55 1.05
CA SER A 16 5.36 4.85 1.53
C SER A 16 5.30 4.64 3.02
N ASN A 17 5.80 3.49 3.47
CA ASN A 17 6.00 3.19 4.88
C ASN A 17 7.42 2.64 5.07
N HIS A 18 7.81 2.44 6.34
CA HIS A 18 9.18 2.09 6.70
C HIS A 18 9.40 0.59 6.94
N TYR A 19 8.48 -0.25 6.49
CA TYR A 19 8.64 -1.69 6.63
C TYR A 19 9.69 -2.22 5.65
N ASP A 20 10.40 -3.28 6.09
CA ASP A 20 11.45 -3.92 5.31
C ASP A 20 10.84 -4.86 4.27
N GLU A 21 11.02 -4.55 2.99
CA GLU A 21 10.48 -5.37 1.89
C GLU A 21 11.15 -6.74 1.77
N ASP A 22 12.32 -6.93 2.37
CA ASP A 22 13.03 -8.20 2.36
C ASP A 22 12.62 -9.14 3.49
N ASN A 23 11.76 -8.70 4.40
CA ASN A 23 11.27 -9.49 5.53
C ASN A 23 9.79 -9.82 5.33
N GLU A 24 9.46 -11.12 5.23
CA GLU A 24 8.09 -11.57 4.98
C GLU A 24 7.07 -11.02 5.96
N HIS A 25 7.39 -11.01 7.24
CA HIS A 25 6.47 -10.51 8.27
C HIS A 25 6.25 -9.00 8.13
N GLU A 26 7.31 -8.28 7.79
CA GLU A 26 7.19 -6.85 7.58
C GLU A 26 6.48 -6.51 6.28
N ARG A 27 6.65 -7.34 5.24
CA ARG A 27 5.88 -7.18 4.00
C ARG A 27 4.38 -7.29 4.27
N ASP A 28 3.97 -8.29 5.04
CA ASP A 28 2.56 -8.47 5.40
C ASP A 28 2.04 -7.27 6.20
N ALA A 29 2.82 -6.78 7.15
CA ALA A 29 2.46 -5.61 7.95
C ALA A 29 2.38 -4.35 7.08
N ALA A 30 3.27 -4.21 6.09
CA ALA A 30 3.27 -3.07 5.17
C ALA A 30 2.00 -3.03 4.33
N TRP A 31 1.56 -4.17 3.81
CA TRP A 31 0.32 -4.29 3.04
C TRP A 31 -0.90 -3.99 3.91
N ASP A 32 -0.94 -4.53 5.13
CA ASP A 32 -1.99 -4.24 6.10
C ASP A 32 -2.09 -2.74 6.38
N ASP A 33 -0.95 -2.11 6.62
CA ASP A 33 -0.87 -0.68 6.87
C ASP A 33 -1.44 0.12 5.69
N ALA A 34 -1.07 -0.25 4.46
CA ALA A 34 -1.57 0.43 3.27
C ALA A 34 -3.09 0.31 3.15
N TYR A 35 -3.64 -0.89 3.33
CA TYR A 35 -5.10 -1.10 3.25
C TYR A 35 -5.85 -0.42 4.39
N MET A 36 -5.28 -0.36 5.58
CA MET A 36 -5.88 0.34 6.71
C MET A 36 -5.86 1.86 6.53
N THR A 37 -4.81 2.37 5.90
CA THR A 37 -4.68 3.81 5.64
C THR A 37 -5.62 4.27 4.53
N PHE A 38 -5.88 3.40 3.54
CA PHE A 38 -6.72 3.73 2.39
C PHE A 38 -7.88 2.72 2.25
N PRO A 39 -8.85 2.75 3.18
CA PRO A 39 -9.95 1.77 3.14
C PRO A 39 -10.86 1.91 1.92
N ASN A 40 -10.81 3.06 1.25
CA ASN A 40 -11.63 3.33 0.06
C ASN A 40 -10.90 3.05 -1.26
N ALA A 41 -9.68 2.48 -1.19
CA ALA A 41 -8.93 2.15 -2.40
C ALA A 41 -9.67 1.10 -3.21
N ASP A 42 -9.62 1.23 -4.54
CA ASP A 42 -10.11 0.19 -5.45
C ASP A 42 -9.16 -1.01 -5.41
N TYR A 43 -7.89 -0.74 -5.60
CA TYR A 43 -6.83 -1.74 -5.40
C TYR A 43 -5.50 -1.04 -5.11
N ILE A 44 -4.55 -1.80 -4.57
CA ILE A 44 -3.23 -1.29 -4.21
C ILE A 44 -2.19 -2.19 -4.89
N GLU A 45 -1.20 -1.57 -5.52
CA GLU A 45 -0.08 -2.32 -6.07
C GLU A 45 1.24 -1.85 -5.46
N GLU A 46 2.20 -2.74 -5.42
CA GLU A 46 3.54 -2.42 -4.94
C GLU A 46 4.32 -1.73 -6.06
N PHE A 47 4.97 -0.65 -5.69
CA PHE A 47 5.80 0.11 -6.62
C PHE A 47 7.17 -0.53 -6.80
#